data_e6dffac4267c198073dc62c6cda17167
#
_entry.id   e6dffac4267c198073dc62c6cda17167
#
_cell.length_a   1.000
_cell.length_b   1.000
_cell.length_c   1.000
_cell.angle_alpha   90.00
_cell.angle_beta   90.00
_cell.angle_gamma   90.00
#
_symmetry.space_group_name_H-M   'P 1'
#
loop_
_entity.id
_entity.type
_entity.pdbx_description
1 polymer ?
#
loop_
_entity_poly.entity_id
_entity_poly.type
_entity_poly.pdbx_seq_one_letter_code
_entity_poly.pdbx_strand_id
1 'polypeptide(L)'
;MNPTRKRILIADCQEDVLIILERLLEDAGFDTTTVWTAKEAVKLADSHAFDLILINEYLPDAECEDVLKALQRKGEQTPCIVMQPSTPEVVDFTRFEALGAKDIVCKHCFRQIVEIVRECLLCDRKPIPAA
;
A
#
# COMPACT_ATOMS: atom_id res chain seq x y z
N MET A 1 3.56 13.88 -16.05
CA MET A 1 2.62 13.07 -15.24
C MET A 1 1.30 12.92 -15.98
N ASN A 2 0.83 11.69 -16.12
CA ASN A 2 -0.45 11.45 -16.78
C ASN A 2 -1.57 11.55 -15.76
N PRO A 3 -2.48 12.53 -15.86
CA PRO A 3 -3.52 12.74 -14.85
C PRO A 3 -4.54 11.60 -14.75
N THR A 4 -4.57 10.70 -15.75
CA THR A 4 -5.49 9.56 -15.72
C THR A 4 -4.90 8.34 -15.00
N ARG A 5 -3.60 8.37 -14.68
CA ARG A 5 -2.96 7.26 -13.99
C ARG A 5 -3.16 7.39 -12.49
N LYS A 6 -3.48 6.25 -11.86
CA LYS A 6 -3.58 6.19 -10.41
C LYS A 6 -2.20 6.26 -9.79
N ARG A 7 -2.11 6.87 -8.62
CA ARG A 7 -0.85 7.12 -7.92
C ARG A 7 -0.73 6.22 -6.70
N ILE A 8 0.42 5.56 -6.59
CA ILE A 8 0.69 4.62 -5.51
C ILE A 8 1.93 5.08 -4.74
N LEU A 9 1.81 5.15 -3.42
CA LEU A 9 2.94 5.40 -2.53
C LEU A 9 3.42 4.05 -2.02
N ILE A 10 4.73 3.78 -2.14
CA ILE A 10 5.33 2.53 -1.68
C ILE A 10 6.36 2.85 -0.61
N ALA A 11 6.16 2.31 0.59
CA ALA A 11 7.06 2.52 1.71
C ALA A 11 7.71 1.20 2.11
N ASP A 12 9.00 1.08 1.87
CA ASP A 12 9.82 -0.08 2.22
C ASP A 12 11.27 0.35 2.33
N CYS A 13 12.04 -0.29 3.19
CA CYS A 13 13.45 0.03 3.37
C CYS A 13 14.38 -0.87 2.54
N GLN A 14 13.83 -1.85 1.82
CA GLN A 14 14.62 -2.71 0.95
C GLN A 14 14.60 -2.18 -0.48
N GLU A 15 15.73 -1.69 -0.94
CA GLU A 15 15.83 -1.04 -2.24
C GLU A 15 15.42 -1.95 -3.40
N ASP A 16 15.81 -3.21 -3.36
CA ASP A 16 15.46 -4.16 -4.42
C ASP A 16 13.95 -4.38 -4.52
N VAL A 17 13.25 -4.42 -3.39
CA VAL A 17 11.79 -4.53 -3.37
C VAL A 17 11.16 -3.30 -4.02
N LEU A 18 11.65 -2.11 -3.65
CA LEU A 18 11.14 -0.87 -4.22
C LEU A 18 11.33 -0.82 -5.73
N ILE A 19 12.52 -1.19 -6.20
CA ILE A 19 12.82 -1.19 -7.64
C ILE A 19 11.89 -2.14 -8.39
N ILE A 20 11.70 -3.34 -7.88
CA ILE A 20 10.86 -4.34 -8.54
C ILE A 20 9.40 -3.88 -8.56
N LEU A 21 8.88 -3.44 -7.43
CA LEU A 21 7.49 -2.99 -7.35
C LEU A 21 7.23 -1.77 -8.22
N GLU A 22 8.15 -0.80 -8.19
CA GLU A 22 8.04 0.38 -9.03
C GLU A 22 7.92 -0.02 -10.50
N ARG A 23 8.83 -0.90 -10.96
CA ARG A 23 8.84 -1.35 -12.34
C ARG A 23 7.55 -2.07 -12.72
N LEU A 24 7.13 -3.02 -11.90
CA LEU A 24 5.94 -3.81 -12.19
C LEU A 24 4.67 -2.97 -12.19
N LEU A 25 4.55 -2.06 -11.24
CA LEU A 25 3.37 -1.22 -11.13
C LEU A 25 3.33 -0.17 -12.25
N GLU A 26 4.48 0.40 -12.62
CA GLU A 26 4.53 1.32 -13.73
C GLU A 26 4.20 0.63 -15.05
N ASP A 27 4.69 -0.58 -15.24
CA ASP A 27 4.36 -1.38 -16.42
C ASP A 27 2.85 -1.72 -16.44
N ALA A 28 2.22 -1.80 -15.28
CA ALA A 28 0.78 -2.05 -15.18
C ALA A 28 -0.07 -0.79 -15.35
N GLY A 29 0.55 0.37 -15.50
CA GLY A 29 -0.15 1.62 -15.79
C GLY A 29 -0.32 2.57 -14.61
N PHE A 30 0.40 2.36 -13.51
CA PHE A 30 0.33 3.23 -12.33
C PHE A 30 1.53 4.16 -12.25
N ASP A 31 1.35 5.29 -11.60
CA ASP A 31 2.47 6.15 -11.22
C ASP A 31 2.86 5.80 -9.79
N THR A 32 4.16 5.68 -9.53
CA THR A 32 4.65 5.28 -8.22
C THR A 32 5.55 6.33 -7.60
N THR A 33 5.51 6.40 -6.27
CA THR A 33 6.44 7.18 -5.47
C THR A 33 6.95 6.27 -4.37
N THR A 34 8.25 6.20 -4.19
CA THR A 34 8.86 5.31 -3.21
C THR A 34 9.49 6.11 -2.09
N VAL A 35 9.33 5.62 -0.86
CA VAL A 35 9.97 6.18 0.32
C VAL A 35 10.53 5.07 1.18
N TRP A 36 11.48 5.40 2.06
CA TRP A 36 12.20 4.44 2.88
C TRP A 36 11.76 4.44 4.35
N THR A 37 11.09 5.49 4.78
CA THR A 37 10.75 5.67 6.19
C THR A 37 9.27 5.97 6.38
N ALA A 38 8.78 5.69 7.58
CA ALA A 38 7.41 6.01 7.96
C ALA A 38 7.19 7.53 7.97
N LYS A 39 8.19 8.27 8.43
CA LYS A 39 8.10 9.74 8.47
C LYS A 39 7.87 10.31 7.08
N GLU A 40 8.63 9.84 6.09
CA GLU A 40 8.45 10.29 4.72
C GLU A 40 7.09 9.88 4.16
N ALA A 41 6.64 8.65 4.48
CA ALA A 41 5.35 8.16 4.01
C ALA A 41 4.21 9.05 4.52
N VAL A 42 4.21 9.36 5.80
CA VAL A 42 3.17 10.21 6.39
C VAL A 42 3.24 11.62 5.82
N LYS A 43 4.44 12.16 5.66
CA LYS A 43 4.62 13.50 5.12
C LYS A 43 4.09 13.62 3.70
N LEU A 44 4.40 12.64 2.84
CA LEU A 44 3.92 12.66 1.46
C LEU A 44 2.43 12.40 1.37
N ALA A 45 1.90 11.50 2.17
CA ALA A 45 0.46 11.25 2.20
C ALA A 45 -0.31 12.49 2.64
N ASP A 46 0.32 13.32 3.48
CA ASP A 46 -0.27 14.54 3.97
C ASP A 46 -0.29 15.65 2.92
N SER A 47 0.74 15.69 2.07
CA SER A 47 0.94 16.78 1.11
C SER A 47 0.51 16.44 -0.33
N HIS A 48 0.28 15.17 -0.63
CA HIS A 48 -0.06 14.71 -1.97
C HIS A 48 -1.21 13.71 -1.92
N ALA A 49 -2.00 13.68 -2.98
CA ALA A 49 -3.09 12.72 -3.10
C ALA A 49 -2.56 11.41 -3.70
N PHE A 50 -2.68 10.32 -2.96
CA PHE A 50 -2.40 8.98 -3.46
C PHE A 50 -3.68 8.17 -3.50
N ASP A 51 -3.75 7.27 -4.46
CA ASP A 51 -4.92 6.40 -4.61
C ASP A 51 -4.78 5.12 -3.81
N LEU A 52 -3.55 4.76 -3.44
CA LEU A 52 -3.27 3.57 -2.66
C LEU A 52 -1.88 3.69 -2.03
N ILE A 53 -1.72 3.11 -0.84
CA ILE A 53 -0.44 3.06 -0.15
C ILE A 53 -0.09 1.60 0.11
N LEU A 54 1.10 1.19 -0.35
CA LEU A 54 1.71 -0.08 -0.01
C LEU A 54 2.75 0.19 1.06
N ILE A 55 2.62 -0.44 2.21
CA ILE A 55 3.52 -0.18 3.32
C ILE A 55 4.06 -1.47 3.91
N ASN A 56 5.38 -1.56 4.05
CA ASN A 56 6.01 -2.68 4.73
C ASN A 56 5.65 -2.66 6.21
N GLU A 57 5.39 -3.83 6.77
CA GLU A 57 5.06 -3.98 8.19
C GLU A 57 6.11 -3.37 9.11
N TYR A 58 7.38 -3.47 8.72
CA TYR A 58 8.48 -2.92 9.49
C TYR A 58 9.25 -1.89 8.69
N LEU A 59 9.35 -0.69 9.23
CA LEU A 59 10.17 0.38 8.68
C LEU A 59 11.22 0.76 9.70
N PRO A 60 12.34 1.37 9.27
CA PRO A 60 13.45 1.64 10.20
C PRO A 60 13.10 2.60 11.34
N ASP A 61 12.13 3.46 11.15
CA ASP A 61 11.76 4.49 12.13
C ASP A 61 10.42 4.24 12.81
N ALA A 62 9.62 3.29 12.34
CA ALA A 62 8.33 2.98 12.97
C ALA A 62 7.72 1.73 12.34
N GLU A 63 6.78 1.14 13.05
CA GLU A 63 5.97 0.05 12.51
C GLU A 63 4.83 0.64 11.69
N CYS A 64 4.30 -0.13 10.74
CA CYS A 64 3.22 0.34 9.88
C CYS A 64 1.97 0.74 10.66
N GLU A 65 1.78 0.17 11.85
CA GLU A 65 0.66 0.53 12.72
C GLU A 65 0.64 2.02 13.04
N ASP A 66 1.81 2.60 13.29
CA ASP A 66 1.92 4.02 13.57
C ASP A 66 1.54 4.87 12.37
N VAL A 67 1.90 4.40 11.17
CA VAL A 67 1.53 5.08 9.93
C VAL A 67 0.03 4.99 9.70
N LEU A 68 -0.55 3.82 9.89
CA LEU A 68 -2.00 3.62 9.74
C LEU A 68 -2.78 4.52 10.71
N LYS A 69 -2.33 4.59 11.96
CA LYS A 69 -2.95 5.47 12.95
C LYS A 69 -2.85 6.94 12.56
N ALA A 70 -1.69 7.36 12.06
CA ALA A 70 -1.48 8.74 11.63
C ALA A 70 -2.42 9.09 10.46
N LEU A 71 -2.56 8.19 9.51
CA LEU A 71 -3.44 8.41 8.36
C LEU A 71 -4.91 8.49 8.80
N GLN A 72 -5.33 7.63 9.72
CA GLN A 72 -6.70 7.67 10.21
C GLN A 72 -7.03 8.95 10.96
N ARG A 73 -6.08 9.48 11.74
CA ARG A 73 -6.31 10.72 12.47
C ARG A 73 -6.58 11.90 11.56
N LYS A 74 -6.12 11.82 10.32
CA LYS A 74 -6.34 12.88 9.32
C LYS A 74 -7.60 12.67 8.50
N GLY A 75 -8.35 11.61 8.79
CA GLY A 75 -9.55 11.29 8.04
C GLY A 75 -9.26 10.77 6.65
N GLU A 76 -8.07 10.26 6.41
CA GLU A 76 -7.70 9.73 5.12
C GLU A 76 -8.53 8.50 4.76
N GLN A 77 -9.00 8.48 3.51
CA GLN A 77 -9.74 7.34 2.97
C GLN A 77 -8.90 6.50 2.02
N THR A 78 -7.63 6.83 1.90
CA THR A 78 -6.73 6.12 0.98
C THR A 78 -6.53 4.69 1.44
N PRO A 79 -6.81 3.69 0.61
CA PRO A 79 -6.60 2.31 0.99
C PRO A 79 -5.13 2.01 1.23
N CYS A 80 -4.83 1.32 2.33
CA CYS A 80 -3.49 0.90 2.69
C CYS A 80 -3.40 -0.62 2.65
N ILE A 81 -2.40 -1.14 1.98
CA ILE A 81 -2.12 -2.57 1.93
C ILE A 81 -0.79 -2.80 2.64
N VAL A 82 -0.79 -3.69 3.63
CA VAL A 82 0.39 -3.99 4.42
C VAL A 82 1.16 -5.13 3.74
N MET A 83 2.46 -4.93 3.57
CA MET A 83 3.36 -5.95 3.02
C MET A 83 4.11 -6.61 4.18
N GLN A 84 4.09 -7.92 4.23
CA GLN A 84 4.80 -8.69 5.25
C GLN A 84 6.01 -9.40 4.63
N PRO A 85 7.14 -9.51 5.37
CA PRO A 85 8.37 -10.06 4.82
C PRO A 85 8.29 -11.54 4.45
N SER A 86 7.38 -12.29 5.04
CA SER A 86 7.18 -13.69 4.72
C SER A 86 5.71 -14.02 4.78
N THR A 87 5.34 -15.17 4.21
CA THR A 87 3.97 -15.66 4.33
C THR A 87 3.80 -16.20 5.74
N PRO A 88 3.06 -15.52 6.61
CA PRO A 88 2.86 -16.02 7.96
C PRO A 88 1.92 -17.22 7.94
N GLU A 89 2.17 -18.16 8.84
CA GLU A 89 1.28 -19.30 8.99
C GLU A 89 -0.08 -18.85 9.51
N VAL A 90 -0.06 -17.80 10.33
CA VAL A 90 -1.28 -17.20 10.86
C VAL A 90 -1.14 -15.70 10.68
N VAL A 91 -2.03 -15.12 9.89
CA VAL A 91 -2.06 -13.69 9.66
C VAL A 91 -3.09 -13.09 10.61
N ASP A 92 -2.64 -12.21 11.50
CA ASP A 92 -3.56 -11.46 12.34
C ASP A 92 -4.01 -10.20 11.59
N PHE A 93 -4.80 -10.43 10.54
CA PHE A 93 -5.34 -9.33 9.75
C PHE A 93 -6.26 -8.45 10.57
N THR A 94 -6.92 -9.01 11.57
CA THR A 94 -7.85 -8.26 12.42
C THR A 94 -7.18 -7.03 13.03
N ARG A 95 -5.92 -7.19 13.47
CA ARG A 95 -5.16 -6.08 14.05
C ARG A 95 -4.97 -4.94 13.06
N PHE A 96 -4.59 -5.25 11.84
CA PHE A 96 -4.35 -4.25 10.81
C PHE A 96 -5.66 -3.70 10.23
N GLU A 97 -6.65 -4.55 10.09
CA GLU A 97 -7.97 -4.12 9.61
C GLU A 97 -8.58 -3.09 10.56
N ALA A 98 -8.45 -3.30 11.86
CA ALA A 98 -8.93 -2.35 12.86
C ALA A 98 -8.24 -0.99 12.75
N LEU A 99 -7.04 -0.96 12.17
CA LEU A 99 -6.28 0.27 11.94
C LEU A 99 -6.48 0.82 10.53
N GLY A 100 -7.37 0.24 9.75
CA GLY A 100 -7.73 0.73 8.44
C GLY A 100 -7.01 0.08 7.26
N ALA A 101 -6.24 -0.99 7.50
CA ALA A 101 -5.61 -1.71 6.39
C ALA A 101 -6.67 -2.45 5.59
N LYS A 102 -6.57 -2.37 4.27
CA LYS A 102 -7.51 -3.02 3.38
C LYS A 102 -7.13 -4.48 3.11
N ASP A 103 -5.83 -4.77 3.12
CA ASP A 103 -5.35 -6.12 2.85
C ASP A 103 -3.92 -6.29 3.38
N ILE A 104 -3.48 -7.54 3.44
CA ILE A 104 -2.12 -7.90 3.81
C ILE A 104 -1.60 -8.84 2.75
N VAL A 105 -0.37 -8.60 2.27
CA VAL A 105 0.26 -9.41 1.23
C VAL A 105 1.69 -9.75 1.61
N CYS A 106 2.22 -10.84 1.05
CA CYS A 106 3.64 -11.16 1.15
C CYS A 106 4.43 -10.22 0.23
N LYS A 107 5.43 -9.53 0.77
CA LYS A 107 6.17 -8.51 0.00
C LYS A 107 6.97 -9.09 -1.18
N HIS A 108 7.24 -10.39 -1.19
CA HIS A 108 7.93 -11.03 -2.29
C HIS A 108 7.00 -11.72 -3.29
N CYS A 109 5.70 -11.68 -3.05
CA CYS A 109 4.70 -12.21 -3.98
C CYS A 109 4.30 -11.09 -4.94
N PHE A 110 5.25 -10.64 -5.75
CA PHE A 110 5.10 -9.44 -6.57
C PHE A 110 3.90 -9.51 -7.53
N ARG A 111 3.69 -10.66 -8.16
CA ARG A 111 2.55 -10.81 -9.08
C ARG A 111 1.23 -10.64 -8.35
N GLN A 112 1.11 -11.22 -7.16
CA GLN A 112 -0.09 -11.09 -6.36
C GLN A 112 -0.31 -9.65 -5.91
N ILE A 113 0.77 -8.94 -5.56
CA ILE A 113 0.67 -7.53 -5.17
C ILE A 113 0.09 -6.72 -6.32
N VAL A 114 0.61 -6.91 -7.54
CA VAL A 114 0.12 -6.20 -8.71
C VAL A 114 -1.37 -6.49 -8.94
N GLU A 115 -1.78 -7.74 -8.81
CA GLU A 115 -3.19 -8.12 -9.00
C GLU A 115 -4.10 -7.46 -7.96
N ILE A 116 -3.69 -7.46 -6.69
CA ILE A 116 -4.47 -6.86 -5.62
C ILE A 116 -4.58 -5.35 -5.82
N VAL A 117 -3.50 -4.70 -6.23
CA VAL A 117 -3.51 -3.28 -6.53
C VAL A 117 -4.48 -2.98 -7.69
N ARG A 118 -4.43 -3.78 -8.74
CA ARG A 118 -5.32 -3.60 -9.87
C ARG A 118 -6.78 -3.78 -9.49
N GLU A 119 -7.07 -4.79 -8.70
CA GLU A 119 -8.44 -5.00 -8.20
C GLU A 119 -8.92 -3.82 -7.36
N CYS A 120 -8.05 -3.30 -6.52
CA CYS A 120 -8.38 -2.18 -5.65
C CYS A 120 -8.63 -0.90 -6.43
N LEU A 121 -7.85 -0.63 -7.46
CA LEU A 121 -7.85 0.67 -8.14
C LEU A 121 -8.55 0.68 -9.49
N LEU A 122 -8.57 -0.43 -10.21
CA LEU A 122 -9.13 -0.47 -11.55
C LEU A 122 -10.50 -1.14 -11.61
N CYS A 123 -10.80 -2.00 -10.64
CA CYS A 123 -12.13 -2.55 -10.54
C CYS A 123 -13.01 -1.53 -9.83
N ASP A 124 -13.43 -0.52 -10.59
CA ASP A 124 -14.39 0.46 -10.10
C ASP A 124 -15.77 -0.17 -10.08
N ARG A 125 -15.83 -1.35 -9.51
CA ARG A 125 -17.08 -2.06 -9.40
C ARG A 125 -17.76 -1.73 -8.11
N LYS A 126 -19.00 -1.40 -8.23
CA LYS A 126 -19.87 -1.53 -7.09
C LYS A 126 -19.81 -2.99 -6.65
N PRO A 127 -19.82 -3.26 -5.33
CA PRO A 127 -19.91 -4.63 -4.87
C PRO A 127 -21.04 -5.31 -5.62
N ILE A 128 -20.75 -6.50 -6.15
CA ILE A 128 -21.78 -7.28 -6.79
C ILE A 128 -22.84 -7.53 -5.73
N PRO A 129 -24.10 -7.12 -6.00
CA PRO A 129 -25.14 -7.40 -5.03
C PRO A 129 -25.15 -8.89 -4.77
N ALA A 130 -25.16 -9.26 -3.51
CA ALA A 130 -25.28 -10.65 -3.15
C ALA A 130 -26.52 -11.20 -3.84
N ALA A 131 -26.28 -12.09 -4.76
CA ALA A 131 -27.39 -12.69 -5.49
C ALA A 131 -28.23 -13.52 -4.54
#